data_0a78608b16c91bf659dfe560e4965d17
#
_entry.id   0a78608b16c91bf659dfe560e4965d17
#
_cell.length_a   1.000
_cell.length_b   1.000
_cell.length_c   1.000
_cell.angle_alpha   90.00
_cell.angle_beta   90.00
_cell.angle_gamma   90.00
#
_symmetry.space_group_name_H-M   'P 1'
#
loop_
_entity.id
_entity.type
_entity.pdbx_description
1 polymer ?
#
loop_
_entity_poly.entity_id
_entity_poly.type
_entity_poly.pdbx_seq_one_letter_code
_entity_poly.pdbx_strand_id
1 'polypeptide(L)'
;MHANLHEVFTERDPNARRAAIERTYAEDVRFIDAEAEVVGREAVNERVHKLVDGVPAEFVLEEDGPPYVAGDVGALAWRLGPPGSPVARGIDILTVRDDRVIVHRTLLAPEAGP
;
A
#
# COMPACT_ATOMS: atom_id res chain seq x y z
N MET A 1 4.09 8.05 -8.89
CA MET A 1 3.11 7.48 -7.95
C MET A 1 3.53 6.10 -7.46
N HIS A 2 3.79 5.22 -8.37
CA HIS A 2 4.17 3.84 -8.11
C HIS A 2 5.36 3.68 -7.15
N ALA A 3 6.48 4.37 -7.42
CA ALA A 3 7.66 4.34 -6.57
C ALA A 3 7.38 4.94 -5.18
N ASN A 4 6.55 5.98 -5.11
CA ASN A 4 6.19 6.61 -3.84
C ASN A 4 5.31 5.70 -2.97
N LEU A 5 4.45 4.91 -3.62
CA LEU A 5 3.62 3.96 -2.90
C LEU A 5 4.47 2.87 -2.24
N HIS A 6 5.48 2.35 -2.97
CA HIS A 6 6.41 1.38 -2.43
C HIS A 6 7.13 1.94 -1.19
N GLU A 7 7.58 3.19 -1.24
CA GLU A 7 8.21 3.88 -0.10
C GLU A 7 7.31 3.89 1.13
N VAL A 8 6.01 4.16 0.96
CA VAL A 8 5.08 4.23 2.10
C VAL A 8 5.05 2.91 2.85
N PHE A 9 5.03 1.79 2.14
CA PHE A 9 4.89 0.47 2.75
C PHE A 9 6.21 -0.20 3.14
N THR A 10 7.35 0.31 2.67
CA THR A 10 8.64 -0.26 3.04
C THR A 10 9.40 0.58 4.07
N GLU A 11 8.99 1.83 4.27
CA GLU A 11 9.66 2.70 5.25
C GLU A 11 9.15 2.41 6.65
N ARG A 12 10.03 1.96 7.52
CA ARG A 12 9.70 1.61 8.90
C ARG A 12 9.77 2.78 9.88
N ASP A 13 10.52 3.84 9.53
CA ASP A 13 10.55 5.05 10.35
C ASP A 13 9.27 5.86 10.12
N PRO A 14 8.45 6.09 11.18
CA PRO A 14 7.19 6.82 11.01
C PRO A 14 7.35 8.24 10.47
N ASN A 15 8.44 8.93 10.79
CA ASN A 15 8.67 10.30 10.31
C ASN A 15 9.01 10.33 8.82
N ALA A 16 9.88 9.42 8.37
CA ALA A 16 10.20 9.30 6.95
C ALA A 16 9.00 8.84 6.14
N ARG A 17 8.20 7.92 6.71
CA ARG A 17 6.96 7.48 6.08
C ARG A 17 5.96 8.61 5.96
N ARG A 18 5.84 9.47 6.98
CA ARG A 18 4.94 10.62 6.93
C ARG A 18 5.27 11.54 5.76
N ALA A 19 6.56 11.76 5.50
CA ALA A 19 6.99 12.56 4.35
C ALA A 19 6.59 11.88 3.02
N ALA A 20 6.76 10.56 2.92
CA ALA A 20 6.34 9.80 1.73
C ALA A 20 4.82 9.87 1.53
N ILE A 21 4.07 9.79 2.60
CA ILE A 21 2.61 9.89 2.57
C ILE A 21 2.17 11.27 2.07
N GLU A 22 2.81 12.34 2.52
CA GLU A 22 2.49 13.70 2.06
C GLU A 22 2.72 13.86 0.56
N ARG A 23 3.75 13.21 0.02
CA ARG A 23 4.03 13.26 -1.42
C ARG A 23 3.07 12.41 -2.25
N THR A 24 2.53 11.36 -1.67
CA THR A 24 1.77 10.33 -2.38
C THR A 24 0.26 10.51 -2.26
N TYR A 25 -0.22 10.84 -1.06
CA TYR A 25 -1.65 10.86 -0.74
C TYR A 25 -2.18 12.28 -0.61
N ALA A 26 -3.45 12.45 -1.03
CA ALA A 26 -4.18 13.68 -0.78
C ALA A 26 -4.44 13.84 0.71
N GLU A 27 -4.70 15.06 1.15
CA GLU A 27 -4.94 15.38 2.56
C GLU A 27 -6.11 14.60 3.14
N ASP A 28 -7.18 14.39 2.35
CA ASP A 28 -8.39 13.70 2.75
C ASP A 28 -8.48 12.27 2.19
N VAL A 29 -7.35 11.64 1.93
CA VAL A 29 -7.29 10.30 1.36
C VAL A 29 -8.09 9.29 2.19
N ARG A 30 -8.74 8.36 1.51
CA ARG A 30 -9.39 7.21 2.14
C ARG A 30 -8.54 5.97 1.87
N PHE A 31 -8.20 5.27 2.94
CA PHE A 31 -7.47 4.01 2.86
C PHE A 31 -8.36 2.90 3.40
N ILE A 32 -8.62 1.90 2.57
CA ILE A 32 -9.56 0.83 2.87
C ILE A 32 -8.86 -0.52 2.71
N ASP A 33 -8.86 -1.31 3.76
CA ASP A 33 -8.39 -2.71 3.69
C ASP A 33 -9.48 -3.64 4.26
N ALA A 34 -9.16 -4.93 4.39
CA ALA A 34 -10.15 -5.92 4.82
C ALA A 34 -10.67 -5.68 6.25
N GLU A 35 -9.92 -4.96 7.07
CA GLU A 35 -10.23 -4.80 8.49
C GLU A 35 -10.66 -3.39 8.87
N ALA A 36 -10.28 -2.38 8.07
CA ALA A 36 -10.49 -1.00 8.47
C ALA A 36 -10.64 -0.06 7.27
N GLU A 37 -11.33 1.05 7.51
CA GLU A 37 -11.32 2.21 6.62
C GLU A 37 -10.90 3.40 7.45
N VAL A 38 -9.86 4.12 7.00
CA VAL A 38 -9.38 5.31 7.69
C VAL A 38 -9.31 6.48 6.71
N VAL A 39 -9.42 7.69 7.22
CA VAL A 39 -9.45 8.91 6.41
C VAL A 39 -8.38 9.87 6.92
N GLY A 40 -7.63 10.45 5.97
CA GLY A 40 -6.61 11.45 6.27
C GLY A 40 -5.22 10.85 6.38
N ARG A 41 -4.22 11.69 6.10
CA ARG A 41 -2.81 11.26 6.04
C ARG A 41 -2.31 10.68 7.36
N GLU A 42 -2.65 11.31 8.48
CA GLU A 42 -2.16 10.83 9.77
C GLU A 42 -2.77 9.47 10.14
N ALA A 43 -4.07 9.29 9.88
CA ALA A 43 -4.73 8.01 10.10
C ALA A 43 -4.14 6.92 9.21
N VAL A 44 -3.79 7.26 7.96
CA VAL A 44 -3.12 6.34 7.06
C VAL A 44 -1.73 5.97 7.59
N ASN A 45 -0.97 6.94 8.10
CA ASN A 45 0.35 6.65 8.66
C ASN A 45 0.25 5.69 9.85
N GLU A 46 -0.70 5.90 10.74
CA GLU A 46 -0.94 5.02 11.88
C GLU A 46 -1.34 3.61 11.43
N ARG A 47 -2.21 3.52 10.42
CA ARG A 47 -2.66 2.22 9.90
C ARG A 47 -1.51 1.47 9.23
N VAL A 48 -0.72 2.15 8.40
CA VAL A 48 0.43 1.55 7.74
C VAL A 48 1.47 1.10 8.77
N HIS A 49 1.68 1.90 9.82
CA HIS A 49 2.61 1.54 10.89
C HIS A 49 2.23 0.21 11.54
N LYS A 50 0.96 0.02 11.85
CA LYS A 50 0.46 -1.25 12.42
C LYS A 50 0.68 -2.42 11.46
N LEU A 51 0.42 -2.22 10.17
CA LEU A 51 0.60 -3.27 9.17
C LEU A 51 2.07 -3.63 9.00
N VAL A 52 2.94 -2.63 8.89
CA VAL A 52 4.38 -2.82 8.67
C VAL A 52 5.07 -3.39 9.91
N ASP A 53 4.67 -2.95 11.10
CA ASP A 53 5.26 -3.40 12.36
C ASP A 53 5.04 -4.90 12.58
N GLY A 54 3.95 -5.45 12.05
CA GLY A 54 3.66 -6.87 12.13
C GLY A 54 4.38 -7.73 11.10
N VAL A 55 5.17 -7.11 10.20
CA VAL A 55 5.86 -7.82 9.12
C VAL A 55 7.32 -8.07 9.53
N PRO A 56 7.82 -9.32 9.46
CA PRO A 56 9.23 -9.60 9.74
C PRO A 56 10.16 -8.77 8.86
N ALA A 57 11.31 -8.36 9.42
CA ALA A 57 12.24 -7.47 8.73
C ALA A 57 12.84 -8.10 7.47
N GLU A 58 12.95 -9.41 7.43
CA GLU A 58 13.47 -10.13 6.26
C GLU A 58 12.48 -10.26 5.10
N PHE A 59 11.21 -9.92 5.32
CA PHE A 59 10.21 -9.96 4.25
C PHE A 59 10.46 -8.84 3.24
N VAL A 60 10.25 -9.14 1.97
CA VAL A 60 10.33 -8.16 0.90
C VAL A 60 8.96 -7.98 0.27
N LEU A 61 8.65 -6.73 -0.06
CA LEU A 61 7.45 -6.38 -0.80
C LEU A 61 7.86 -6.16 -2.26
N GLU A 62 7.31 -6.94 -3.15
CA GLU A 62 7.65 -6.90 -4.57
C GLU A 62 6.41 -6.70 -5.42
N GLU A 63 6.58 -6.06 -6.56
CA GLU A 63 5.52 -5.97 -7.56
C GLU A 63 5.30 -7.34 -8.19
N ASP A 64 4.05 -7.68 -8.45
CA ASP A 64 3.67 -8.95 -9.05
C ASP A 64 3.03 -8.70 -10.42
N GLY A 65 3.80 -8.12 -11.31
CA GLY A 65 3.39 -7.78 -12.66
C GLY A 65 3.35 -6.27 -12.91
N PRO A 66 3.03 -5.84 -14.13
CA PRO A 66 2.97 -4.43 -14.47
C PRO A 66 1.74 -3.76 -13.86
N PRO A 67 1.79 -2.45 -13.63
CA PRO A 67 0.60 -1.72 -13.20
C PRO A 67 -0.43 -1.64 -14.34
N TYR A 68 -1.70 -1.66 -13.95
CA TYR A 68 -2.80 -1.46 -14.89
C TYR A 68 -3.40 -0.09 -14.62
N VAL A 69 -3.63 0.70 -15.67
CA VAL A 69 -4.11 2.07 -15.52
C VAL A 69 -5.22 2.35 -16.54
N ALA A 70 -6.29 2.97 -16.07
CA ALA A 70 -7.34 3.48 -16.94
C ALA A 70 -7.87 4.78 -16.32
N GLY A 71 -7.75 5.90 -17.06
CA GLY A 71 -8.19 7.19 -16.57
C GLY A 71 -7.46 7.57 -15.28
N ASP A 72 -8.21 7.80 -14.22
CA ASP A 72 -7.69 8.17 -12.91
C ASP A 72 -7.58 6.99 -11.94
N VAL A 73 -7.75 5.76 -12.42
CA VAL A 73 -7.68 4.55 -11.60
C VAL A 73 -6.52 3.68 -12.03
N GLY A 74 -5.76 3.19 -11.05
CA GLY A 74 -4.67 2.25 -11.27
C GLY A 74 -4.80 1.03 -10.38
N ALA A 75 -4.23 -0.08 -10.81
CA ALA A 75 -4.17 -1.31 -10.03
C ALA A 75 -2.75 -1.85 -10.04
N LEU A 76 -2.25 -2.20 -8.86
CA LEU A 76 -0.90 -2.72 -8.66
C LEU A 76 -1.00 -4.04 -7.89
N ALA A 77 -0.54 -5.11 -8.50
CA ALA A 77 -0.45 -6.39 -7.80
C ALA A 77 0.89 -6.46 -7.05
N TRP A 78 0.88 -7.06 -5.88
CA TRP A 78 2.08 -7.18 -5.05
C TRP A 78 2.14 -8.56 -4.37
N ARG A 79 3.35 -8.91 -3.95
CA ARG A 79 3.59 -10.09 -3.14
C ARG A 79 4.53 -9.73 -1.99
N LEU A 80 4.37 -10.40 -0.87
CA LEU A 80 5.11 -10.13 0.36
C LEU A 80 5.54 -11.44 0.99
N GLY A 81 6.80 -11.54 1.40
CA GLY A 81 7.33 -12.71 2.08
C GLY A 81 8.85 -12.72 2.07
N PRO A 82 9.46 -13.80 2.55
CA PRO A 82 10.90 -13.99 2.40
C PRO A 82 11.30 -13.96 0.92
N PRO A 83 12.52 -13.52 0.59
CA PRO A 83 12.95 -13.50 -0.81
C PRO A 83 12.73 -14.87 -1.48
N GLY A 84 12.03 -14.88 -2.61
CA GLY A 84 11.73 -16.07 -3.37
C GLY A 84 10.61 -16.95 -2.81
N SER A 85 10.01 -16.59 -1.66
CA SER A 85 8.98 -17.40 -1.01
C SER A 85 7.84 -16.52 -0.48
N PRO A 86 7.06 -15.91 -1.36
CA PRO A 86 5.97 -15.02 -0.91
C PRO A 86 4.92 -15.79 -0.11
N VAL A 87 4.44 -15.17 0.96
CA VAL A 87 3.42 -15.74 1.84
C VAL A 87 2.10 -15.00 1.76
N ALA A 88 2.10 -13.81 1.17
CA ALA A 88 0.90 -13.01 0.98
C ALA A 88 0.93 -12.35 -0.39
N ARG A 89 -0.24 -12.17 -0.99
CA ARG A 89 -0.42 -11.49 -2.26
C ARG A 89 -1.66 -10.62 -2.20
N GLY A 90 -1.65 -9.55 -2.98
CA GLY A 90 -2.78 -8.67 -3.04
C GLY A 90 -2.73 -7.75 -4.23
N ILE A 91 -3.75 -6.90 -4.32
CA ILE A 91 -3.87 -5.88 -5.35
C ILE A 91 -4.27 -4.59 -4.66
N ASP A 92 -3.57 -3.52 -4.97
CA ASP A 92 -3.95 -2.18 -4.55
C ASP A 92 -4.65 -1.49 -5.70
N ILE A 93 -5.83 -0.94 -5.43
CA ILE A 93 -6.59 -0.15 -6.40
C ILE A 93 -6.58 1.29 -5.92
N LEU A 94 -6.07 2.18 -6.78
CA LEU A 94 -5.82 3.57 -6.46
C LEU A 94 -6.65 4.48 -7.35
N THR A 95 -7.30 5.48 -6.75
CA THR A 95 -7.87 6.59 -7.50
C THR A 95 -7.01 7.81 -7.26
N VAL A 96 -6.62 8.49 -8.35
CA VAL A 96 -5.66 9.59 -8.33
C VAL A 96 -6.35 10.86 -8.82
N ARG A 97 -6.08 11.97 -8.16
CA ARG A 97 -6.51 13.31 -8.58
C ARG A 97 -5.39 14.29 -8.27
N ASP A 98 -5.04 15.12 -9.25
CA ASP A 98 -3.98 16.15 -9.09
C ASP A 98 -2.68 15.56 -8.55
N ASP A 99 -2.25 14.43 -9.13
CA ASP A 99 -1.03 13.71 -8.78
C ASP A 99 -1.01 13.15 -7.35
N ARG A 100 -2.16 13.08 -6.69
CA ARG A 100 -2.27 12.50 -5.35
C ARG A 100 -3.31 11.40 -5.33
N VAL A 101 -3.05 10.36 -4.54
CA VAL A 101 -4.00 9.29 -4.31
C VAL A 101 -5.10 9.80 -3.39
N ILE A 102 -6.35 9.71 -3.85
CA ILE A 102 -7.51 10.10 -3.05
C ILE A 102 -8.22 8.91 -2.43
N VAL A 103 -8.10 7.73 -3.04
CA VAL A 103 -8.62 6.47 -2.49
C VAL A 103 -7.58 5.38 -2.73
N HIS A 104 -7.23 4.65 -1.69
CA HIS A 104 -6.35 3.50 -1.75
C HIS A 104 -7.08 2.31 -1.16
N ARG A 105 -7.42 1.34 -2.00
CA ARG A 105 -8.12 0.13 -1.57
C ARG A 105 -7.19 -1.07 -1.74
N THR A 106 -6.97 -1.81 -0.66
CA THR A 106 -6.13 -3.01 -0.67
C THR A 106 -7.01 -4.25 -0.63
N LEU A 107 -6.86 -5.09 -1.62
CA LEU A 107 -7.52 -6.39 -1.70
C LEU A 107 -6.49 -7.48 -1.48
N LEU A 108 -6.76 -8.35 -0.52
CA LEU A 108 -5.87 -9.49 -0.27
C LEU A 108 -6.33 -10.68 -1.09
N ALA A 109 -5.38 -11.39 -1.68
CA ALA A 109 -5.68 -12.66 -2.33
C ALA A 109 -6.16 -13.65 -1.27
N PRO A 110 -7.14 -14.50 -1.57
CA PRO A 110 -7.52 -15.55 -0.64
C PRO A 110 -6.35 -16.50 -0.44
N GLU A 111 -6.26 -17.08 0.75
CA GLU A 111 -5.23 -18.08 1.01
C GLU A 111 -5.39 -19.23 0.02
N ALA A 112 -4.24 -19.75 -0.45
CA ALA A 112 -4.27 -20.91 -1.32
C ALA A 112 -4.96 -22.05 -0.55
N GLY A 113 -6.07 -22.52 -1.09
CA GLY A 113 -6.81 -23.61 -0.48
C GLY A 113 -5.99 -24.90 -0.46
N PRO A 114 -6.35 -25.81 0.41
CA PRO A 114 -5.72 -27.13 0.41
C PRO A 114 -5.99 -27.88 -0.89
#